data_b9827d20f454d8e036f5bfd821bb101c
#
_entry.id   b9827d20f454d8e036f5bfd821bb101c
#
_cell.length_a   1.000
_cell.length_b   1.000
_cell.length_c   1.000
_cell.angle_alpha   90.00
_cell.angle_beta   90.00
_cell.angle_gamma   90.00
#
_symmetry.space_group_name_H-M   'P 1'
#
loop_
_entity.id
_entity.type
_entity.pdbx_description
1 polymer ?
#
loop_
_entity_poly.entity_id
_entity_poly.type
_entity_poly.pdbx_seq_one_letter_code
_entity_poly.pdbx_strand_id
1 'polypeptide(L)' 'MTGMKMFKLWMVVMLLGLLPVVSEAQEEINNAINVQLEYLKKYPKDKEALRKVSFLYLNKADYDQAIFYGRQLFEMGY' A
#
# COMPACT_ATOMS: atom_id res chain seq x y z
N MET A 1 -39.17 -20.89 2.84
CA MET A 1 -38.24 -21.05 1.72
C MET A 1 -37.72 -19.74 1.18
N THR A 2 -38.55 -18.71 1.08
CA THR A 2 -38.09 -17.38 0.65
C THR A 2 -37.14 -16.70 1.63
N GLY A 3 -37.26 -17.02 2.94
CA GLY A 3 -36.38 -16.46 3.96
C GLY A 3 -34.96 -16.96 3.90
N MET A 4 -34.73 -18.18 3.42
CA MET A 4 -33.38 -18.74 3.27
C MET A 4 -32.60 -18.11 2.12
N LYS A 5 -33.29 -17.80 1.02
CA LYS A 5 -32.66 -17.11 -0.12
C LYS A 5 -32.26 -15.67 0.24
N MET A 6 -33.07 -14.98 1.03
CA MET A 6 -32.74 -13.64 1.51
C MET A 6 -31.55 -13.66 2.46
N PHE A 7 -31.44 -14.68 3.30
CA PHE A 7 -30.35 -14.81 4.25
C PHE A 7 -28.99 -15.00 3.53
N LYS A 8 -28.96 -15.81 2.47
CA LYS A 8 -27.76 -16.01 1.66
C LYS A 8 -27.31 -14.73 0.94
N LEU A 9 -28.26 -13.97 0.41
CA LEU A 9 -27.99 -12.69 -0.22
C LEU A 9 -27.43 -11.67 0.78
N TRP A 10 -27.93 -11.69 2.00
CA TRP A 10 -27.46 -10.81 3.07
C TRP A 10 -26.01 -11.11 3.45
N MET A 11 -25.63 -12.37 3.56
CA MET A 11 -24.24 -12.76 3.86
C MET A 11 -23.28 -12.38 2.77
N VAL A 12 -23.66 -12.50 1.51
CA VAL A 12 -22.83 -12.11 0.37
C VAL A 12 -22.63 -10.60 0.35
N VAL A 13 -23.68 -9.82 0.63
CA VAL A 13 -23.60 -8.37 0.68
C VAL A 13 -22.72 -7.90 1.85
N MET A 14 -22.77 -8.57 2.99
CA MET A 14 -21.91 -8.26 4.13
C MET A 14 -20.43 -8.54 3.85
N LEU A 15 -20.13 -9.64 3.18
CA LEU A 15 -18.77 -9.99 2.79
C LEU A 15 -18.21 -9.01 1.77
N LEU A 16 -19.00 -8.60 0.80
CA LEU A 16 -18.62 -7.59 -0.20
C LEU A 16 -18.46 -6.20 0.40
N GLY A 17 -19.22 -5.89 1.46
CA GLY A 17 -19.14 -4.61 2.15
C GLY A 17 -17.85 -4.43 2.95
N LEU A 18 -17.23 -5.52 3.41
CA LEU A 18 -15.97 -5.46 4.18
C LEU A 18 -14.73 -5.36 3.27
N LEU A 19 -14.77 -5.99 2.11
CA LEU A 19 -13.65 -6.00 1.15
C LEU A 19 -13.28 -4.61 0.60
N PRO A 20 -14.23 -3.73 0.24
CA PRO A 20 -13.88 -2.40 -0.28
C PRO A 20 -13.12 -1.52 0.70
N VAL A 21 -13.39 -1.62 2.00
CA VAL A 21 -12.72 -0.82 3.03
C VAL A 21 -11.22 -1.16 3.10
N VAL A 22 -10.88 -2.44 3.06
CA VAL A 22 -9.49 -2.91 3.04
C VAL A 22 -8.80 -2.52 1.73
N SER A 23 -9.53 -2.61 0.61
CA SER A 23 -9.03 -2.21 -0.71
C SER A 23 -8.70 -0.72 -0.78
N GLU A 24 -9.51 0.13 -0.17
CA GLU A 24 -9.29 1.58 -0.16
C GLU A 24 -8.01 1.95 0.58
N ALA A 25 -7.76 1.34 1.75
CA ALA A 25 -6.55 1.58 2.52
C ALA A 25 -5.30 1.14 1.75
N GLN A 26 -5.34 -0.01 1.09
CA GLN A 26 -4.25 -0.50 0.25
C GLN A 26 -4.03 0.40 -0.95
N GLU A 27 -5.10 0.88 -1.55
CA GLU A 27 -5.05 1.77 -2.71
C GLU A 27 -4.40 3.10 -2.37
N GLU A 28 -4.70 3.67 -1.21
CA GLU A 28 -4.06 4.90 -0.74
C GLU A 28 -2.55 4.73 -0.57
N ILE A 29 -2.13 3.62 0.03
CA ILE A 29 -0.71 3.31 0.20
C ILE A 29 -0.04 3.14 -1.15
N ASN A 30 -0.66 2.39 -2.07
CA ASN A 30 -0.14 2.18 -3.40
C ASN A 30 -0.01 3.48 -4.18
N ASN A 31 -0.99 4.37 -4.08
CA ASN A 31 -0.95 5.68 -4.73
C ASN A 31 0.18 6.54 -4.16
N ALA A 32 0.35 6.54 -2.84
CA ALA A 32 1.43 7.27 -2.19
C ALA A 32 2.80 6.76 -2.63
N ILE A 33 2.96 5.43 -2.74
CA ILE A 33 4.17 4.81 -3.26
C ILE A 33 4.44 5.28 -4.69
N ASN A 34 3.43 5.23 -5.54
CA ASN A 34 3.57 5.63 -6.96
C ASN A 34 3.99 7.08 -7.10
N VAL A 35 3.48 7.98 -6.28
CA VAL A 35 3.87 9.38 -6.28
C VAL A 35 5.36 9.52 -5.97
N GLN A 36 5.85 8.81 -4.95
CA GLN A 36 7.26 8.86 -4.59
C GLN A 36 8.16 8.21 -5.65
N LEU A 37 7.71 7.11 -6.25
CA LEU A 37 8.46 6.44 -7.31
C LEU A 37 8.59 7.33 -8.55
N GLU A 38 7.54 8.04 -8.93
CA GLU A 38 7.59 9.00 -10.04
C GLU A 38 8.56 10.14 -9.73
N TYR A 39 8.55 10.63 -8.51
CA TYR A 39 9.48 11.66 -8.06
C TYR A 39 10.93 11.15 -8.14
N LEU A 40 11.17 9.91 -7.70
CA LEU A 40 12.50 9.29 -7.72
C LEU A 40 13.04 9.04 -9.12
N LYS A 41 12.20 8.95 -10.14
CA LYS A 41 12.65 8.88 -11.53
C LYS A 41 13.41 10.12 -11.94
N LYS A 42 13.00 11.28 -11.43
CA LYS A 42 13.66 12.55 -11.69
C LYS A 42 14.80 12.83 -10.73
N TYR A 43 14.63 12.43 -9.48
CA TYR A 43 15.56 12.72 -8.39
C TYR A 43 15.89 11.42 -7.65
N PRO A 44 16.68 10.50 -8.27
CA PRO A 44 16.88 9.16 -7.70
C PRO A 44 17.67 9.13 -6.40
N LYS A 45 18.34 10.21 -6.04
CA LYS A 45 19.12 10.30 -4.80
C LYS A 45 18.51 11.25 -3.77
N ASP A 46 17.25 11.60 -3.94
CA ASP A 46 16.55 12.44 -2.98
C ASP A 46 16.29 11.63 -1.70
N LYS A 47 16.93 12.03 -0.61
CA LYS A 47 16.89 11.32 0.67
C LYS A 47 15.49 11.28 1.26
N GLU A 48 14.76 12.37 1.15
CA GLU A 48 13.39 12.46 1.68
C GLU A 48 12.44 11.51 0.95
N ALA A 49 12.54 11.46 -0.39
CA ALA A 49 11.71 10.55 -1.18
C ALA A 49 12.06 9.09 -0.92
N LEU A 50 13.34 8.77 -0.79
CA LEU A 50 13.79 7.41 -0.46
C LEU A 50 13.29 6.98 0.92
N ARG A 51 13.35 7.89 1.89
CA ARG A 51 12.84 7.63 3.23
C ARG A 51 11.34 7.38 3.23
N LYS A 52 10.60 8.22 2.52
CA LYS A 52 9.13 8.09 2.42
C LYS A 52 8.72 6.79 1.76
N VAL A 53 9.33 6.45 0.63
CA VAL A 53 8.97 5.22 -0.09
C VAL A 53 9.33 3.97 0.72
N SER A 54 10.48 3.98 1.40
CA SER A 54 10.87 2.89 2.28
C SER A 54 9.85 2.70 3.40
N PHE A 55 9.40 3.77 4.01
CA PHE A 55 8.40 3.75 5.08
C PHE A 55 7.05 3.24 4.59
N LEU A 56 6.64 3.65 3.39
CA LEU A 56 5.38 3.22 2.79
C LEU A 56 5.39 1.72 2.49
N TYR A 57 6.49 1.21 1.96
CA TYR A 57 6.63 -0.23 1.74
C TYR A 57 6.63 -1.01 3.05
N LEU A 58 7.22 -0.45 4.09
CA LEU A 58 7.19 -1.07 5.42
C LEU A 58 5.76 -1.17 5.94
N ASN A 59 4.96 -0.11 5.79
CA ASN A 59 3.56 -0.10 6.19
C ASN A 59 2.72 -1.12 5.43
N LYS A 60 3.10 -1.39 4.20
CA LYS A 60 2.45 -2.39 3.36
C LYS A 60 2.94 -3.81 3.65
N ALA A 61 3.92 -3.96 4.53
CA ALA A 61 4.61 -5.21 4.84
C ALA A 61 5.37 -5.80 3.64
N ASP A 62 5.76 -4.96 2.69
CA ASP A 62 6.65 -5.33 1.60
C ASP A 62 8.09 -5.04 2.02
N TYR A 63 8.63 -5.96 2.81
CA TYR A 63 9.93 -5.77 3.45
C TYR A 63 11.08 -5.75 2.46
N ASP A 64 11.02 -6.52 1.39
CA ASP A 64 12.05 -6.57 0.37
C ASP A 64 12.25 -5.20 -0.28
N GLN A 65 11.17 -4.55 -0.66
CA GLN A 65 11.23 -3.21 -1.24
C GLN A 65 11.63 -2.15 -0.22
N ALA A 66 11.14 -2.28 1.01
CA ALA A 66 11.51 -1.37 2.10
C ALA A 66 13.03 -1.43 2.36
N ILE A 67 13.60 -2.61 2.36
CA ILE A 67 15.05 -2.81 2.53
C ILE A 67 15.82 -2.24 1.33
N PHE A 68 15.32 -2.46 0.12
CA PHE A 68 15.97 -1.98 -1.09
C PHE A 68 16.15 -0.45 -1.06
N TYR A 69 15.08 0.28 -0.77
CA TYR A 69 15.14 1.74 -0.72
C TYR A 69 15.84 2.26 0.53
N GLY A 70 15.65 1.58 1.66
CA GLY A 70 16.35 1.92 2.90
C GLY A 70 17.85 1.75 2.80
N ARG A 71 18.31 0.72 2.09
CA ARG A 71 19.73 0.49 1.85
C ARG A 71 20.35 1.61 1.02
N GLN A 72 19.66 2.06 -0.03
CA GLN A 72 20.13 3.18 -0.83
C GLN A 72 20.31 4.43 0.03
N LEU A 73 19.35 4.68 0.91
CA LEU A 73 19.41 5.81 1.84
C LEU A 73 20.61 5.68 2.78
N PHE A 74 20.83 4.50 3.33
CA PHE A 74 21.96 4.21 4.22
C PHE A 74 23.29 4.43 3.51
N GLU A 75 23.43 3.96 2.28
CA GLU A 75 24.65 4.11 1.48
C GLU A 75 25.00 5.56 1.19
N MET A 76 24.03 6.46 1.24
CA MET A 76 24.26 7.89 1.09
C MET A 76 24.70 8.60 2.37
N GLY A 77 24.92 7.85 3.44
CA GLY A 77 25.37 8.38 4.72
C GLY A 77 24.27 9.01 5.56
N TYR A 78 23.08 8.54 5.39
CA TYR A 78 21.94 9.05 6.14
C TYR A 78 21.85 8.43 7.54
#